data_c9370870ea9695347299cc969c7d87aa
#
_entry.id   c9370870ea9695347299cc969c7d87aa
#
_cell.length_a   1.000
_cell.length_b   1.000
_cell.length_c   1.000
_cell.angle_alpha   90.00
_cell.angle_beta   90.00
_cell.angle_gamma   90.00
#
_symmetry.space_group_name_H-M   'P 1'
#
loop_
_entity.id
_entity.type
_entity.pdbx_description
1 polymer ?
#
loop_
_entity_poly.entity_id
_entity_poly.type
_entity_poly.pdbx_seq_one_letter_code
_entity_poly.pdbx_strand_id
1 'polypeptide(L)'
;MGLLTLTLPRPRRSADVVQKVLAIKKKIFMTSDDTKESAVLILTMNEKNTFPGTPGLVPAPKGLRGNALAEYMKPFHAGGLSDLQKAALIGTLLGDATIQYNHRRLPWYKFEQKAAMKEYVEALYFIFANVVGSPPVHPRMKNGLPVAYMFRTYMWQSLDFYAKQFYTIDSLGNRRKVIPDLIHKWLTPQSLAFWFMDDGSKNRDGFYFHTEGLTQPEVLRLQQALGRVFDLQVNIHRDKRKDAVYYKLYIPSKEKEKFQSIVEPFILPCKRYKLFGDESTP
;
A
#
# COMPACT_ATOMS: atom_id res chain seq x y z
N MET A 1 -14.63 49.83 -33.01
CA MET A 1 -14.13 48.41 -32.99
C MET A 1 -13.50 48.19 -31.61
N GLY A 2 -14.24 47.60 -30.69
CA GLY A 2 -13.76 47.37 -29.31
C GLY A 2 -13.34 45.93 -29.18
N LEU A 3 -12.11 45.70 -28.75
CA LEU A 3 -11.61 44.38 -28.36
C LEU A 3 -12.17 44.01 -26.98
N LEU A 4 -13.00 42.99 -26.91
CA LEU A 4 -13.41 42.31 -25.68
C LEU A 4 -12.28 41.37 -25.22
N THR A 5 -11.53 41.78 -24.22
CA THR A 5 -10.61 40.89 -23.48
C THR A 5 -11.40 40.03 -22.51
N LEU A 6 -11.55 38.74 -22.82
CA LEU A 6 -12.08 37.74 -21.92
C LEU A 6 -11.01 37.41 -20.85
N THR A 7 -11.20 37.94 -19.66
CA THR A 7 -10.43 37.57 -18.46
C THR A 7 -10.99 36.27 -17.89
N LEU A 8 -10.23 35.18 -18.00
CA LEU A 8 -10.52 33.92 -17.32
C LEU A 8 -10.35 34.08 -15.79
N PRO A 9 -11.25 33.59 -14.97
CA PRO A 9 -11.14 33.65 -13.52
C PRO A 9 -10.01 32.73 -13.03
N ARG A 10 -9.09 33.30 -12.25
CA ARG A 10 -8.01 32.54 -11.59
C ARG A 10 -8.56 31.53 -10.58
N PRO A 11 -8.01 30.31 -10.48
CA PRO A 11 -8.46 29.31 -9.51
C PRO A 11 -8.01 29.69 -8.10
N ARG A 12 -8.93 30.22 -7.28
CA ARG A 12 -8.72 30.52 -5.84
C ARG A 12 -8.67 29.27 -4.92
N ARG A 13 -8.42 28.05 -5.43
CA ARG A 13 -8.54 26.81 -4.66
C ARG A 13 -7.23 26.07 -4.33
N SER A 14 -6.08 26.48 -4.82
CA SER A 14 -4.81 25.81 -4.52
C SER A 14 -4.31 26.06 -3.10
N ALA A 15 -4.51 27.27 -2.58
CA ALA A 15 -4.01 27.66 -1.25
C ALA A 15 -4.73 26.94 -0.09
N ASP A 16 -6.05 26.69 -0.22
CA ASP A 16 -6.84 26.04 0.84
C ASP A 16 -6.56 24.52 0.95
N VAL A 17 -6.25 23.87 -0.16
CA VAL A 17 -5.82 22.46 -0.19
C VAL A 17 -4.40 22.32 0.36
N VAL A 18 -3.50 23.23 -0.01
CA VAL A 18 -2.13 23.28 0.54
C VAL A 18 -2.14 23.57 2.04
N GLN A 19 -3.01 24.47 2.50
CA GLN A 19 -3.20 24.76 3.93
C GLN A 19 -3.78 23.57 4.69
N LYS A 20 -4.73 22.82 4.12
CA LYS A 20 -5.27 21.60 4.75
C LYS A 20 -4.24 20.46 4.76
N VAL A 21 -3.46 20.28 3.72
CA VAL A 21 -2.33 19.35 3.68
C VAL A 21 -1.26 19.74 4.70
N LEU A 22 -0.96 21.05 4.85
CA LEU A 22 -0.06 21.58 5.87
C LEU A 22 -0.63 21.43 7.30
N ALA A 23 -1.95 21.58 7.48
CA ALA A 23 -2.60 21.37 8.78
C ALA A 23 -2.63 19.90 9.18
N ILE A 24 -2.84 18.98 8.22
CA ILE A 24 -2.69 17.53 8.42
C ILE A 24 -1.23 17.18 8.69
N LYS A 25 -0.28 17.77 7.95
CA LYS A 25 1.15 17.71 8.26
C LYS A 25 1.42 18.09 9.73
N LYS A 26 0.89 19.24 10.19
CA LYS A 26 1.10 19.73 11.57
C LYS A 26 0.51 18.79 12.62
N LYS A 27 -0.62 18.14 12.35
CA LYS A 27 -1.30 17.23 13.30
C LYS A 27 -0.61 15.86 13.38
N ILE A 28 -0.03 15.37 12.30
CA ILE A 28 0.80 14.15 12.26
C ILE A 28 2.18 14.42 12.91
N PHE A 29 2.69 15.66 12.81
CA PHE A 29 4.01 16.06 13.28
C PHE A 29 4.09 16.44 14.77
N MET A 30 3.00 16.46 15.52
CA MET A 30 3.02 16.94 16.92
C MET A 30 3.21 15.86 17.98
N THR A 31 3.50 14.62 17.62
CA THR A 31 3.59 13.49 18.57
C THR A 31 4.93 12.75 18.62
N SER A 32 6.05 13.41 18.57
CA SER A 32 7.41 12.99 18.91
C SER A 32 8.46 13.32 17.83
N ASP A 33 9.71 13.57 18.25
CA ASP A 33 10.78 14.01 17.33
C ASP A 33 11.24 12.90 16.35
N ASP A 34 11.16 11.63 16.74
CA ASP A 34 11.53 10.47 15.89
C ASP A 34 10.56 10.23 14.72
N THR A 35 9.31 10.70 14.84
CA THR A 35 8.31 10.61 13.77
C THR A 35 8.56 11.59 12.62
N LYS A 36 9.31 12.66 12.85
CA LYS A 36 9.59 13.69 11.83
C LYS A 36 10.47 13.13 10.70
N GLU A 37 11.49 12.34 11.01
CA GLU A 37 12.41 11.82 10.00
C GLU A 37 11.74 10.78 9.10
N SER A 38 10.94 9.85 9.65
CA SER A 38 10.28 8.81 8.84
C SER A 38 9.17 9.37 7.95
N ALA A 39 8.36 10.31 8.46
CA ALA A 39 7.34 10.99 7.66
C ALA A 39 7.96 11.95 6.63
N VAL A 40 9.07 12.62 6.97
CA VAL A 40 9.87 13.43 6.05
C VAL A 40 10.50 12.54 4.98
N LEU A 41 10.99 11.35 5.31
CA LEU A 41 11.55 10.41 4.34
C LEU A 41 10.49 9.94 3.33
N ILE A 42 9.28 9.59 3.77
CA ILE A 42 8.16 9.25 2.87
C ILE A 42 7.75 10.45 2.00
N LEU A 43 7.80 11.66 2.55
CA LEU A 43 7.46 12.90 1.84
C LEU A 43 8.60 13.38 0.93
N THR A 44 9.86 13.28 1.34
CA THR A 44 11.03 13.66 0.52
C THR A 44 11.35 12.64 -0.56
N MET A 45 11.03 11.36 -0.36
CA MET A 45 11.08 10.37 -1.44
C MET A 45 10.08 10.70 -2.56
N ASN A 46 8.99 11.41 -2.23
CA ASN A 46 8.01 11.89 -3.20
C ASN A 46 8.54 13.00 -4.12
N GLU A 47 9.40 13.88 -3.63
CA GLU A 47 9.97 14.98 -4.43
C GLU A 47 11.02 14.50 -5.43
N LYS A 48 11.71 13.40 -5.13
CA LYS A 48 12.75 12.79 -5.99
C LYS A 48 12.23 11.74 -6.96
N ASN A 49 11.03 11.17 -6.71
CA ASN A 49 10.42 10.12 -7.54
C ASN A 49 9.23 10.63 -8.36
N THR A 50 9.10 11.93 -8.58
CA THR A 50 8.13 12.45 -9.54
C THR A 50 8.60 12.13 -10.95
N PHE A 51 7.88 11.24 -11.63
CA PHE A 51 8.04 11.13 -13.09
C PHE A 51 7.70 12.48 -13.73
N PRO A 52 8.42 12.90 -14.79
CA PRO A 52 8.06 14.07 -15.55
C PRO A 52 6.60 13.95 -16.02
N GLY A 53 5.73 14.87 -15.58
CA GLY A 53 4.30 14.86 -15.92
C GLY A 53 3.38 14.14 -14.93
N THR A 54 3.89 13.54 -13.84
CA THR A 54 3.02 13.03 -12.77
C THR A 54 2.60 14.21 -11.89
N PRO A 55 1.31 14.58 -11.84
CA PRO A 55 0.85 15.55 -10.85
C PRO A 55 1.24 15.03 -9.47
N GLY A 56 1.87 15.85 -8.64
CA GLY A 56 2.20 15.49 -7.27
C GLY A 56 0.99 14.91 -6.53
N LEU A 57 1.15 14.43 -5.31
CA LEU A 57 0.11 13.81 -4.44
C LEU A 57 -1.12 14.73 -4.21
N VAL A 58 -1.75 15.16 -5.29
CA VAL A 58 -2.97 15.95 -5.27
C VAL A 58 -4.12 14.98 -5.48
N PRO A 59 -5.07 14.93 -4.53
CA PRO A 59 -6.27 14.12 -4.71
C PRO A 59 -6.97 14.46 -6.02
N ALA A 60 -7.45 13.43 -6.70
CA ALA A 60 -8.23 13.62 -7.93
C ALA A 60 -9.43 14.54 -7.68
N PRO A 61 -9.80 15.39 -8.64
CA PRO A 61 -10.95 16.27 -8.52
C PRO A 61 -12.22 15.48 -8.21
N LYS A 62 -13.04 16.02 -7.27
CA LYS A 62 -14.31 15.39 -6.89
C LYS A 62 -15.26 15.31 -8.07
N GLY A 63 -15.97 14.20 -8.20
CA GLY A 63 -17.09 14.07 -9.12
C GLY A 63 -16.73 13.81 -10.58
N LEU A 64 -15.47 13.59 -10.92
CA LEU A 64 -15.08 13.19 -12.28
C LEU A 64 -15.76 11.88 -12.71
N ARG A 65 -16.43 11.90 -13.85
CA ARG A 65 -17.09 10.73 -14.45
C ARG A 65 -16.96 10.75 -15.98
N GLY A 66 -17.18 9.59 -16.61
CA GLY A 66 -17.22 9.47 -18.06
C GLY A 66 -15.94 9.99 -18.72
N ASN A 67 -16.12 10.82 -19.78
CA ASN A 67 -15.00 11.35 -20.58
C ASN A 67 -14.04 12.23 -19.76
N ALA A 68 -14.55 13.04 -18.81
CA ALA A 68 -13.71 13.88 -17.97
C ALA A 68 -12.78 13.05 -17.07
N LEU A 69 -13.27 11.92 -16.54
CA LEU A 69 -12.42 10.98 -15.80
C LEU A 69 -11.42 10.29 -16.73
N ALA A 70 -11.84 9.87 -17.92
CA ALA A 70 -10.95 9.22 -18.88
C ALA A 70 -9.80 10.15 -19.29
N GLU A 71 -10.10 11.42 -19.55
CA GLU A 71 -9.09 12.44 -19.88
C GLU A 71 -8.13 12.69 -18.72
N TYR A 72 -8.66 12.84 -17.52
CA TYR A 72 -7.85 12.98 -16.31
C TYR A 72 -6.91 11.79 -16.08
N MET A 73 -7.36 10.58 -16.39
CA MET A 73 -6.58 9.34 -16.16
C MET A 73 -5.53 9.06 -17.26
N LYS A 74 -5.58 9.72 -18.42
CA LYS A 74 -4.63 9.50 -19.53
C LYS A 74 -3.16 9.55 -19.12
N PRO A 75 -2.67 10.57 -18.38
CA PRO A 75 -1.27 10.64 -17.96
C PRO A 75 -0.86 9.43 -17.09
N PHE A 76 -1.76 8.96 -16.24
CA PHE A 76 -1.49 7.82 -15.36
C PHE A 76 -1.48 6.50 -16.13
N HIS A 77 -2.33 6.36 -17.16
CA HIS A 77 -2.30 5.21 -18.06
C HIS A 77 -1.00 5.17 -18.87
N ALA A 78 -0.49 6.32 -19.32
CA ALA A 78 0.76 6.42 -20.06
C ALA A 78 2.01 6.29 -19.17
N GLY A 79 2.01 6.94 -17.97
CA GLY A 79 3.16 6.98 -17.06
C GLY A 79 3.27 5.77 -16.13
N GLY A 80 2.18 5.02 -15.95
CA GLY A 80 2.14 3.90 -15.02
C GLY A 80 2.18 4.33 -13.53
N LEU A 81 2.55 3.38 -12.66
CA LEU A 81 2.74 3.58 -11.23
C LEU A 81 4.10 4.23 -10.94
N SER A 82 4.15 5.17 -10.01
CA SER A 82 5.42 5.60 -9.41
C SER A 82 6.10 4.46 -8.66
N ASP A 83 7.40 4.57 -8.36
CA ASP A 83 8.11 3.50 -7.67
C ASP A 83 7.58 3.29 -6.25
N LEU A 84 7.18 4.35 -5.55
CA LEU A 84 6.50 4.25 -4.25
C LEU A 84 5.14 3.55 -4.39
N GLN A 85 4.35 3.90 -5.40
CA GLN A 85 3.07 3.22 -5.67
C GLN A 85 3.26 1.75 -6.03
N LYS A 86 4.30 1.41 -6.82
CA LYS A 86 4.65 0.01 -7.11
C LYS A 86 5.02 -0.74 -5.83
N ALA A 87 5.89 -0.16 -5.00
CA ALA A 87 6.30 -0.77 -3.75
C ALA A 87 5.11 -1.00 -2.81
N ALA A 88 4.24 0.00 -2.63
CA ALA A 88 3.03 -0.11 -1.83
C ALA A 88 2.06 -1.15 -2.42
N LEU A 89 1.84 -1.14 -3.75
CA LEU A 89 0.99 -2.11 -4.43
C LEU A 89 1.49 -3.56 -4.21
N ILE A 90 2.78 -3.81 -4.49
CA ILE A 90 3.36 -5.15 -4.38
C ILE A 90 3.32 -5.63 -2.93
N GLY A 91 3.79 -4.81 -1.98
CA GLY A 91 3.81 -5.18 -0.56
C GLY A 91 2.42 -5.48 -0.02
N THR A 92 1.45 -4.64 -0.29
CA THR A 92 0.07 -4.85 0.18
C THR A 92 -0.69 -5.93 -0.60
N LEU A 93 -0.34 -6.22 -1.86
CA LEU A 93 -0.87 -7.39 -2.58
C LEU A 93 -0.35 -8.72 -2.02
N LEU A 94 0.86 -8.75 -1.47
CA LEU A 94 1.34 -9.88 -0.68
C LEU A 94 0.54 -10.02 0.62
N GLY A 95 0.06 -8.88 1.17
CA GLY A 95 -0.78 -8.78 2.37
C GLY A 95 -2.28 -8.61 2.05
N ASP A 96 -2.89 -7.57 2.63
CA ASP A 96 -4.35 -7.39 2.74
C ASP A 96 -5.04 -6.76 1.52
N ALA A 97 -4.28 -6.15 0.61
CA ALA A 97 -4.87 -5.50 -0.57
C ALA A 97 -5.43 -6.48 -1.59
N THR A 98 -6.35 -5.99 -2.40
CA THR A 98 -6.91 -6.75 -3.52
C THR A 98 -7.00 -5.89 -4.77
N ILE A 99 -6.84 -6.52 -5.95
CA ILE A 99 -7.28 -5.95 -7.21
C ILE A 99 -8.60 -6.62 -7.59
N GLN A 100 -9.62 -5.82 -7.84
CA GLN A 100 -10.95 -6.27 -8.23
C GLN A 100 -11.29 -5.77 -9.64
N TYR A 101 -12.29 -6.37 -10.28
CA TYR A 101 -12.77 -5.98 -11.59
C TYR A 101 -14.24 -5.57 -11.53
N ASN A 102 -14.62 -4.59 -12.36
CA ASN A 102 -16.02 -4.29 -12.59
C ASN A 102 -16.62 -5.25 -13.66
N HIS A 103 -17.92 -5.08 -13.94
CA HIS A 103 -18.63 -5.85 -14.97
C HIS A 103 -18.02 -5.69 -16.39
N ARG A 104 -17.27 -4.60 -16.67
CA ARG A 104 -16.54 -4.36 -17.91
C ARG A 104 -15.10 -4.85 -17.89
N ARG A 105 -14.73 -5.63 -16.89
CA ARG A 105 -13.37 -6.17 -16.64
C ARG A 105 -12.29 -5.09 -16.51
N LEU A 106 -12.66 -3.90 -16.01
CA LEU A 106 -11.69 -2.85 -15.70
C LEU A 106 -11.25 -3.00 -14.23
N PRO A 107 -9.93 -3.09 -13.96
CA PRO A 107 -9.41 -3.33 -12.64
C PRO A 107 -9.36 -2.06 -11.78
N TRP A 108 -9.54 -2.21 -10.47
CA TRP A 108 -9.20 -1.22 -9.46
C TRP A 108 -8.50 -1.89 -8.27
N TYR A 109 -7.61 -1.16 -7.64
CA TYR A 109 -6.99 -1.57 -6.38
C TYR A 109 -7.90 -1.18 -5.22
N LYS A 110 -8.06 -2.08 -4.24
CA LYS A 110 -8.80 -1.86 -3.00
C LYS A 110 -7.92 -2.24 -1.81
N PHE A 111 -7.90 -1.37 -0.82
CA PHE A 111 -7.30 -1.64 0.49
C PHE A 111 -8.32 -1.41 1.60
N GLU A 112 -8.40 -2.34 2.55
CA GLU A 112 -9.32 -2.30 3.69
C GLU A 112 -8.64 -2.86 4.92
N GLN A 113 -8.81 -2.17 6.07
CA GLN A 113 -8.28 -2.60 7.36
C GLN A 113 -9.31 -2.34 8.47
N LYS A 114 -9.15 -3.02 9.62
CA LYS A 114 -9.95 -2.79 10.83
C LYS A 114 -9.96 -1.32 11.22
N ALA A 115 -11.02 -0.85 11.88
CA ALA A 115 -11.18 0.55 12.26
C ALA A 115 -10.00 1.11 13.07
N ALA A 116 -9.37 0.31 13.93
CA ALA A 116 -8.17 0.67 14.69
C ALA A 116 -6.97 1.02 13.78
N MET A 117 -6.97 0.57 12.51
CA MET A 117 -5.88 0.82 11.56
C MET A 117 -6.21 1.97 10.58
N LYS A 118 -7.13 2.87 10.94
CA LYS A 118 -7.55 3.99 10.09
C LYS A 118 -6.38 4.81 9.58
N GLU A 119 -5.45 5.16 10.45
CA GLU A 119 -4.25 5.95 10.12
C GLU A 119 -3.40 5.28 9.02
N TYR A 120 -3.24 3.97 9.08
CA TYR A 120 -2.54 3.21 8.05
C TYR A 120 -3.27 3.24 6.70
N VAL A 121 -4.61 3.11 6.72
CA VAL A 121 -5.43 3.22 5.50
C VAL A 121 -5.32 4.61 4.89
N GLU A 122 -5.31 5.67 5.72
CA GLU A 122 -5.13 7.05 5.29
C GLU A 122 -3.73 7.28 4.69
N ALA A 123 -2.67 6.74 5.28
CA ALA A 123 -1.32 6.84 4.75
C ALA A 123 -1.21 6.17 3.36
N LEU A 124 -1.76 4.98 3.19
CA LEU A 124 -1.81 4.32 1.88
C LEU A 124 -2.69 5.09 0.88
N TYR A 125 -3.82 5.65 1.32
CA TYR A 125 -4.62 6.52 0.48
C TYR A 125 -3.80 7.67 -0.09
N PHE A 126 -2.95 8.33 0.69
CA PHE A 126 -2.12 9.43 0.22
C PHE A 126 -1.09 8.99 -0.83
N ILE A 127 -0.55 7.78 -0.74
CA ILE A 127 0.35 7.22 -1.77
C ILE A 127 -0.38 7.11 -3.12
N PHE A 128 -1.67 6.80 -3.11
CA PHE A 128 -2.50 6.65 -4.31
C PHE A 128 -3.41 7.86 -4.57
N ALA A 129 -3.22 8.98 -3.88
CA ALA A 129 -4.15 10.11 -3.88
C ALA A 129 -4.49 10.64 -5.28
N ASN A 130 -3.53 10.63 -6.21
CA ASN A 130 -3.70 11.06 -7.59
C ASN A 130 -4.61 10.15 -8.42
N VAL A 131 -4.84 8.91 -7.99
CA VAL A 131 -5.68 7.93 -8.70
C VAL A 131 -6.86 7.42 -7.87
N VAL A 132 -7.17 8.09 -6.75
CA VAL A 132 -8.28 7.76 -5.86
C VAL A 132 -9.35 8.84 -5.92
N GLY A 133 -10.61 8.42 -5.93
CA GLY A 133 -11.75 9.33 -5.82
C GLY A 133 -11.95 9.86 -4.40
N SER A 134 -12.80 10.86 -4.28
CA SER A 134 -13.21 11.40 -2.98
C SER A 134 -14.52 10.73 -2.50
N PRO A 135 -14.76 10.57 -1.22
CA PRO A 135 -13.92 10.93 -0.06
C PRO A 135 -12.70 10.06 0.09
N PRO A 136 -11.69 10.51 0.87
CA PRO A 136 -10.42 9.82 0.97
C PRO A 136 -10.55 8.39 1.50
N VAL A 137 -11.27 8.19 2.59
CA VAL A 137 -11.42 6.87 3.21
C VAL A 137 -12.87 6.65 3.57
N HIS A 138 -13.40 5.47 3.24
CA HIS A 138 -14.77 5.11 3.54
C HIS A 138 -14.85 4.19 4.75
N PRO A 139 -15.65 4.53 5.78
CA PRO A 139 -15.94 3.60 6.86
C PRO A 139 -16.89 2.50 6.39
N ARG A 140 -16.59 1.25 6.76
CA ARG A 140 -17.58 0.17 6.74
C ARG A 140 -18.26 0.11 8.09
N MET A 141 -19.56 0.39 8.11
CA MET A 141 -20.35 0.48 9.33
C MET A 141 -20.97 -0.87 9.71
N LYS A 142 -21.05 -1.15 11.02
CA LYS A 142 -21.86 -2.24 11.59
C LYS A 142 -22.46 -1.72 12.89
N ASN A 143 -23.78 -1.82 13.03
CA ASN A 143 -24.52 -1.32 14.20
C ASN A 143 -24.20 0.15 14.55
N GLY A 144 -24.10 1.02 13.54
CA GLY A 144 -23.80 2.44 13.72
C GLY A 144 -22.34 2.81 14.02
N LEU A 145 -21.44 1.82 14.14
CA LEU A 145 -20.03 2.03 14.43
C LEU A 145 -19.14 1.62 13.25
N PRO A 146 -18.04 2.34 12.99
CA PRO A 146 -17.07 1.94 11.98
C PRO A 146 -16.31 0.69 12.43
N VAL A 147 -16.39 -0.40 11.65
CA VAL A 147 -15.66 -1.65 11.90
C VAL A 147 -14.42 -1.79 11.02
N ALA A 148 -14.36 -1.06 9.92
CA ALA A 148 -13.22 -1.01 9.01
C ALA A 148 -13.20 0.32 8.26
N TYR A 149 -12.03 0.67 7.73
CA TYR A 149 -11.84 1.75 6.76
C TYR A 149 -11.26 1.20 5.48
N MET A 150 -11.67 1.77 4.35
CA MET A 150 -11.21 1.35 3.03
C MET A 150 -11.07 2.54 2.08
N PHE A 151 -10.24 2.35 1.05
CA PHE A 151 -10.27 3.15 -0.16
C PHE A 151 -10.15 2.25 -1.40
N ARG A 152 -10.45 2.81 -2.55
CA ARG A 152 -10.24 2.18 -3.85
C ARG A 152 -9.78 3.22 -4.87
N THR A 153 -8.91 2.79 -5.76
CA THR A 153 -8.52 3.62 -6.90
C THR A 153 -9.66 3.75 -7.92
N TYR A 154 -9.55 4.71 -8.81
CA TYR A 154 -10.28 4.64 -10.07
C TYR A 154 -9.93 3.34 -10.80
N MET A 155 -10.77 2.97 -11.77
CA MET A 155 -10.45 1.89 -12.69
C MET A 155 -9.19 2.27 -13.48
N TRP A 156 -8.17 1.46 -13.38
CA TRP A 156 -6.86 1.75 -13.93
C TRP A 156 -6.29 0.55 -14.67
N GLN A 157 -6.24 0.66 -15.99
CA GLN A 157 -5.86 -0.46 -16.86
C GLN A 157 -4.47 -1.03 -16.54
N SER A 158 -3.54 -0.19 -16.10
CA SER A 158 -2.19 -0.65 -15.71
C SER A 158 -2.20 -1.68 -14.56
N LEU A 159 -3.28 -1.74 -13.77
CA LEU A 159 -3.44 -2.76 -12.72
C LEU A 159 -3.74 -4.16 -13.26
N ASP A 160 -4.19 -4.28 -14.54
CA ASP A 160 -4.50 -5.57 -15.15
C ASP A 160 -3.28 -6.49 -15.22
N PHE A 161 -2.12 -5.90 -15.50
CA PHE A 161 -0.85 -6.64 -15.46
C PHE A 161 -0.63 -7.30 -14.10
N TYR A 162 -0.72 -6.55 -13.01
CA TYR A 162 -0.54 -7.07 -11.65
C TYR A 162 -1.64 -8.07 -11.26
N ALA A 163 -2.88 -7.79 -11.67
CA ALA A 163 -3.99 -8.69 -11.42
C ALA A 163 -3.77 -10.07 -12.06
N LYS A 164 -3.25 -10.12 -13.29
CA LYS A 164 -2.92 -11.39 -13.98
C LYS A 164 -1.77 -12.15 -13.32
N GLN A 165 -0.88 -11.45 -12.63
CA GLN A 165 0.25 -12.06 -11.93
C GLN A 165 -0.12 -12.56 -10.53
N PHE A 166 -0.96 -11.81 -9.79
CA PHE A 166 -1.32 -12.11 -8.42
C PHE A 166 -2.58 -12.96 -8.25
N TYR A 167 -3.27 -13.31 -9.34
CA TYR A 167 -4.50 -14.10 -9.25
C TYR A 167 -4.57 -15.17 -10.33
N THR A 168 -5.13 -16.30 -9.93
CA THR A 168 -5.52 -17.40 -10.83
C THR A 168 -6.97 -17.76 -10.61
N ILE A 169 -7.53 -18.52 -11.54
CA ILE A 169 -8.85 -19.15 -11.39
C ILE A 169 -8.62 -20.60 -11.01
N ASP A 170 -9.21 -21.05 -9.92
CA ASP A 170 -9.14 -22.44 -9.49
C ASP A 170 -10.06 -23.36 -10.34
N SER A 171 -10.00 -24.65 -10.09
CA SER A 171 -10.81 -25.65 -10.79
C SER A 171 -12.33 -25.50 -10.60
N LEU A 172 -12.75 -24.75 -9.60
CA LEU A 172 -14.14 -24.43 -9.29
C LEU A 172 -14.59 -23.09 -9.89
N GLY A 173 -13.72 -22.41 -10.62
CA GLY A 173 -14.00 -21.09 -11.20
C GLY A 173 -13.82 -19.92 -10.22
N ASN A 174 -13.34 -20.17 -9.01
CA ASN A 174 -13.11 -19.12 -8.02
C ASN A 174 -11.76 -18.43 -8.26
N ARG A 175 -11.75 -17.12 -8.08
CA ARG A 175 -10.52 -16.33 -8.18
C ARG A 175 -9.72 -16.44 -6.88
N ARG A 176 -8.50 -16.98 -6.96
CA ARG A 176 -7.57 -17.16 -5.85
C ARG A 176 -6.35 -16.26 -6.01
N LYS A 177 -5.91 -15.64 -4.92
CA LYS A 177 -4.63 -14.93 -4.88
C LYS A 177 -3.48 -15.94 -4.92
N VAL A 178 -2.42 -15.63 -5.68
CA VAL A 178 -1.21 -16.47 -5.84
C VAL A 178 0.03 -15.60 -5.73
N ILE A 179 1.16 -16.23 -5.47
CA ILE A 179 2.46 -15.56 -5.50
C ILE A 179 3.06 -15.65 -6.90
N PRO A 180 3.35 -14.51 -7.55
CA PRO A 180 3.95 -14.49 -8.87
C PRO A 180 5.30 -15.22 -8.92
N ASP A 181 5.59 -15.93 -10.01
CA ASP A 181 6.86 -16.67 -10.16
C ASP A 181 8.09 -15.73 -10.12
N LEU A 182 7.93 -14.53 -10.65
CA LEU A 182 8.98 -13.53 -10.70
C LEU A 182 8.91 -12.51 -9.55
N ILE A 183 8.30 -12.86 -8.40
CA ILE A 183 8.15 -11.95 -7.27
C ILE A 183 9.47 -11.34 -6.81
N HIS A 184 10.57 -12.08 -6.91
CA HIS A 184 11.92 -11.60 -6.58
C HIS A 184 12.36 -10.37 -7.39
N LYS A 185 11.79 -10.14 -8.57
CA LYS A 185 12.08 -8.94 -9.40
C LYS A 185 11.33 -7.68 -8.94
N TRP A 186 10.33 -7.84 -8.08
CA TRP A 186 9.46 -6.75 -7.65
C TRP A 186 9.63 -6.43 -6.16
N LEU A 187 10.32 -7.31 -5.43
CA LEU A 187 10.64 -7.03 -4.04
C LEU A 187 11.69 -5.93 -3.93
N THR A 188 11.36 -4.92 -3.15
CA THR A 188 12.25 -3.83 -2.73
C THR A 188 12.19 -3.70 -1.21
N PRO A 189 13.13 -3.03 -0.54
CA PRO A 189 13.02 -2.74 0.89
C PRO A 189 11.67 -2.12 1.28
N GLN A 190 11.16 -1.19 0.46
CA GLN A 190 9.86 -0.56 0.66
C GLN A 190 8.70 -1.55 0.53
N SER A 191 8.68 -2.40 -0.52
CA SER A 191 7.60 -3.39 -0.68
C SER A 191 7.63 -4.44 0.43
N LEU A 192 8.81 -4.83 0.91
CA LEU A 192 8.97 -5.71 2.07
C LEU A 192 8.39 -5.07 3.34
N ALA A 193 8.64 -3.77 3.55
CA ALA A 193 8.09 -3.03 4.68
C ALA A 193 6.55 -2.96 4.61
N PHE A 194 5.95 -2.68 3.44
CA PHE A 194 4.49 -2.69 3.28
C PHE A 194 3.89 -4.06 3.54
N TRP A 195 4.52 -5.13 3.04
CA TRP A 195 4.07 -6.49 3.35
C TRP A 195 4.19 -6.80 4.84
N PHE A 196 5.28 -6.39 5.50
CA PHE A 196 5.45 -6.57 6.94
C PHE A 196 4.43 -5.77 7.76
N MET A 197 4.10 -4.56 7.34
CA MET A 197 3.05 -3.76 7.99
C MET A 197 1.66 -4.39 7.90
N ASP A 198 1.37 -5.15 6.85
CA ASP A 198 0.13 -5.93 6.73
C ASP A 198 0.21 -7.22 7.57
N ASP A 199 1.05 -8.15 7.17
CA ASP A 199 1.07 -9.53 7.65
C ASP A 199 2.23 -9.86 8.60
N GLY A 200 3.09 -8.90 8.89
CA GLY A 200 4.20 -9.10 9.82
C GLY A 200 3.77 -9.07 11.28
N SER A 201 4.50 -9.78 12.11
CA SER A 201 4.43 -9.68 13.57
C SER A 201 5.78 -9.93 14.23
N LYS A 202 6.06 -9.22 15.34
CA LYS A 202 7.20 -9.52 16.19
C LYS A 202 6.92 -10.79 16.98
N ASN A 203 7.90 -11.65 17.07
CA ASN A 203 7.98 -12.74 18.03
C ASN A 203 9.21 -12.48 18.90
N ARG A 204 9.30 -13.11 20.08
CA ARG A 204 10.36 -12.87 21.08
C ARG A 204 11.68 -12.37 20.46
N ASP A 205 12.33 -13.20 19.66
CA ASP A 205 13.67 -12.92 19.12
C ASP A 205 13.71 -12.74 17.60
N GLY A 206 12.56 -12.80 16.92
CA GLY A 206 12.48 -12.74 15.47
C GLY A 206 11.16 -12.16 14.97
N PHE A 207 10.86 -12.43 13.69
CA PHE A 207 9.65 -11.94 13.06
C PHE A 207 8.95 -13.05 12.28
N TYR A 208 7.62 -12.98 12.23
CA TYR A 208 6.81 -13.80 11.35
C TYR A 208 6.21 -12.96 10.23
N PHE A 209 6.03 -13.59 9.07
CA PHE A 209 5.02 -13.23 8.09
C PHE A 209 3.92 -14.28 8.10
N HIS A 210 2.69 -13.83 8.24
CA HIS A 210 1.49 -14.66 8.30
C HIS A 210 1.08 -15.04 6.88
N THR A 211 1.51 -16.20 6.43
CA THR A 211 1.30 -16.72 5.08
C THR A 211 0.37 -17.93 5.05
N GLU A 212 -0.51 -18.07 6.04
CA GLU A 212 -1.39 -19.23 6.22
C GLU A 212 -2.38 -19.43 5.07
N GLY A 213 -2.68 -18.36 4.31
CA GLY A 213 -3.54 -18.44 3.13
C GLY A 213 -2.86 -18.95 1.86
N LEU A 214 -1.54 -19.19 1.91
CA LEU A 214 -0.72 -19.60 0.76
C LEU A 214 -0.43 -21.12 0.80
N THR A 215 -0.23 -21.69 -0.37
CA THR A 215 0.24 -23.08 -0.51
C THR A 215 1.72 -23.19 -0.17
N GLN A 216 2.18 -24.40 0.19
CA GLN A 216 3.59 -24.64 0.49
C GLN A 216 4.55 -24.19 -0.64
N PRO A 217 4.29 -24.48 -1.93
CA PRO A 217 5.14 -23.99 -3.03
C PRO A 217 5.21 -22.44 -3.11
N GLU A 218 4.10 -21.77 -2.81
CA GLU A 218 4.07 -20.30 -2.78
C GLU A 218 4.90 -19.72 -1.64
N VAL A 219 4.81 -20.31 -0.45
CA VAL A 219 5.63 -19.92 0.71
C VAL A 219 7.11 -20.20 0.45
N LEU A 220 7.46 -21.33 -0.17
CA LEU A 220 8.84 -21.64 -0.59
C LEU A 220 9.36 -20.61 -1.60
N ARG A 221 8.53 -20.19 -2.56
CA ARG A 221 8.90 -19.13 -3.52
C ARG A 221 9.21 -17.81 -2.83
N LEU A 222 8.42 -17.42 -1.83
CA LEU A 222 8.68 -16.22 -1.03
C LEU A 222 9.97 -16.34 -0.20
N GLN A 223 10.21 -17.49 0.42
CA GLN A 223 11.46 -17.77 1.14
C GLN A 223 12.68 -17.58 0.24
N GLN A 224 12.65 -18.20 -0.95
CA GLN A 224 13.73 -18.09 -1.94
C GLN A 224 13.90 -16.65 -2.43
N ALA A 225 12.80 -15.93 -2.64
CA ALA A 225 12.84 -14.53 -3.06
C ALA A 225 13.49 -13.63 -1.99
N LEU A 226 13.16 -13.82 -0.71
CA LEU A 226 13.77 -13.09 0.40
C LEU A 226 15.27 -13.38 0.52
N GLY A 227 15.68 -14.64 0.37
CA GLY A 227 17.10 -15.02 0.33
C GLY A 227 17.84 -14.38 -0.85
N ARG A 228 17.25 -14.45 -2.05
CA ARG A 228 17.85 -13.94 -3.27
C ARG A 228 18.00 -12.42 -3.30
N VAL A 229 17.00 -11.68 -2.83
CA VAL A 229 16.94 -10.21 -2.96
C VAL A 229 17.61 -9.51 -1.79
N PHE A 230 17.44 -10.04 -0.58
CA PHE A 230 17.90 -9.38 0.64
C PHE A 230 18.98 -10.18 1.38
N ASP A 231 19.34 -11.35 0.86
CA ASP A 231 20.28 -12.28 1.51
C ASP A 231 19.80 -12.59 2.96
N LEU A 232 18.49 -12.77 3.15
CA LEU A 232 17.88 -13.12 4.43
C LEU A 232 17.70 -14.63 4.53
N GLN A 233 18.19 -15.23 5.61
CA GLN A 233 17.94 -16.63 5.93
C GLN A 233 16.58 -16.74 6.66
N VAL A 234 15.56 -17.17 5.92
CA VAL A 234 14.19 -17.28 6.42
C VAL A 234 13.78 -18.74 6.56
N ASN A 235 13.17 -19.11 7.66
CA ASN A 235 12.67 -20.45 7.90
C ASN A 235 11.18 -20.57 7.55
N ILE A 236 10.74 -21.75 7.17
CA ILE A 236 9.31 -22.07 7.02
C ILE A 236 8.87 -22.84 8.26
N HIS A 237 7.95 -22.26 9.03
CA HIS A 237 7.32 -22.92 10.13
C HIS A 237 6.00 -23.54 9.69
N ARG A 238 5.82 -24.83 10.03
CA ARG A 238 4.63 -25.59 9.75
C ARG A 238 3.73 -25.58 10.97
N ASP A 239 2.48 -25.15 10.80
CA ASP A 239 1.46 -25.12 11.83
C ASP A 239 0.32 -26.06 11.45
N LYS A 240 0.15 -27.15 12.21
CA LYS A 240 -0.91 -28.14 12.00
C LYS A 240 -2.10 -27.79 12.88
N ARG A 241 -3.23 -27.45 12.29
CA ARG A 241 -4.49 -27.17 12.99
C ARG A 241 -5.59 -28.07 12.46
N LYS A 242 -6.17 -28.91 13.33
CA LYS A 242 -7.18 -29.90 12.96
C LYS A 242 -6.74 -30.69 11.71
N ASP A 243 -7.46 -30.55 10.61
CA ASP A 243 -7.25 -31.28 9.36
C ASP A 243 -6.45 -30.50 8.31
N ALA A 244 -5.93 -29.32 8.66
CA ALA A 244 -5.19 -28.45 7.75
C ALA A 244 -3.76 -28.16 8.23
N VAL A 245 -2.87 -27.99 7.26
CA VAL A 245 -1.48 -27.57 7.50
C VAL A 245 -1.28 -26.20 6.90
N TYR A 246 -0.80 -25.29 7.73
CA TYR A 246 -0.50 -23.92 7.36
C TYR A 246 1.02 -23.68 7.42
N TYR A 247 1.48 -22.71 6.67
CA TYR A 247 2.90 -22.37 6.60
C TYR A 247 3.07 -20.89 6.89
N LYS A 248 4.10 -20.57 7.71
CA LYS A 248 4.51 -19.20 8.04
C LYS A 248 5.98 -19.02 7.72
N LEU A 249 6.34 -17.84 7.27
CA LEU A 249 7.75 -17.48 7.16
C LEU A 249 8.23 -16.92 8.50
N TYR A 250 9.38 -17.38 8.95
CA TYR A 250 10.02 -16.94 10.18
C TYR A 250 11.42 -16.40 9.91
N ILE A 251 11.64 -15.17 10.29
CA ILE A 251 12.95 -14.52 10.31
C ILE A 251 13.57 -14.76 11.68
N PRO A 252 14.63 -15.58 11.79
CA PRO A 252 15.24 -15.93 13.07
C PRO A 252 16.01 -14.76 13.69
N SER A 253 16.31 -14.87 14.99
CA SER A 253 17.02 -13.84 15.76
C SER A 253 18.33 -13.38 15.14
N LYS A 254 19.09 -14.29 14.53
CA LYS A 254 20.35 -13.97 13.86
C LYS A 254 20.19 -13.04 12.62
N GLU A 255 19.02 -13.00 12.04
CA GLU A 255 18.67 -12.15 10.89
C GLU A 255 17.89 -10.88 11.32
N LYS A 256 17.57 -10.74 12.61
CA LYS A 256 16.70 -9.69 13.14
C LYS A 256 17.21 -8.30 12.81
N GLU A 257 18.45 -7.99 13.14
CA GLU A 257 19.06 -6.66 12.91
C GLU A 257 19.11 -6.33 11.43
N LYS A 258 19.53 -7.32 10.59
CA LYS A 258 19.56 -7.17 9.15
C LYS A 258 18.17 -6.88 8.59
N PHE A 259 17.17 -7.64 9.00
CA PHE A 259 15.78 -7.40 8.58
C PHE A 259 15.29 -6.03 9.03
N GLN A 260 15.51 -5.66 10.28
CA GLN A 260 15.13 -4.35 10.81
C GLN A 260 15.76 -3.22 10.00
N SER A 261 17.07 -3.27 9.74
CA SER A 261 17.77 -2.24 8.96
C SER A 261 17.22 -2.08 7.53
N ILE A 262 16.69 -3.16 6.93
CA ILE A 262 16.09 -3.14 5.60
C ILE A 262 14.73 -2.43 5.62
N VAL A 263 13.86 -2.73 6.60
CA VAL A 263 12.46 -2.31 6.57
C VAL A 263 12.18 -1.05 7.38
N GLU A 264 12.94 -0.79 8.46
CA GLU A 264 12.70 0.31 9.40
C GLU A 264 12.55 1.69 8.72
N PRO A 265 13.38 2.07 7.73
CA PRO A 265 13.26 3.37 7.06
C PRO A 265 11.90 3.59 6.37
N PHE A 266 11.13 2.53 6.16
CA PHE A 266 9.87 2.54 5.42
C PHE A 266 8.66 2.15 6.28
N ILE A 267 8.88 1.82 7.56
CA ILE A 267 7.78 1.49 8.50
C ILE A 267 7.07 2.78 8.92
N LEU A 268 5.77 2.82 8.68
CA LEU A 268 4.93 3.94 9.10
C LEU A 268 4.82 4.01 10.64
N PRO A 269 4.76 5.20 11.23
CA PRO A 269 4.69 5.37 12.70
C PRO A 269 3.61 4.51 13.36
N CYS A 270 2.40 4.46 12.79
CA CYS A 270 1.28 3.65 13.29
C CYS A 270 1.51 2.12 13.22
N LYS A 271 2.62 1.67 12.62
CA LYS A 271 2.99 0.25 12.49
C LYS A 271 4.33 -0.11 13.16
N ARG A 272 5.01 0.86 13.79
CA ARG A 272 6.31 0.63 14.44
C ARG A 272 6.23 -0.46 15.53
N TYR A 273 5.10 -0.58 16.21
CA TYR A 273 4.88 -1.63 17.22
C TYR A 273 5.11 -3.05 16.68
N LYS A 274 4.87 -3.29 15.39
CA LYS A 274 5.14 -4.60 14.77
C LYS A 274 6.63 -4.93 14.71
N LEU A 275 7.49 -3.91 14.63
CA LEU A 275 8.95 -4.07 14.53
C LEU A 275 9.63 -4.04 15.90
N PHE A 276 9.18 -3.16 16.80
CA PHE A 276 9.82 -2.92 18.10
C PHE A 276 9.05 -3.52 19.27
N GLY A 277 7.77 -3.84 19.10
CA GLY A 277 6.82 -4.17 20.17
C GLY A 277 6.11 -2.91 20.68
N ASP A 278 5.16 -3.08 21.56
CA ASP A 278 4.53 -1.96 22.26
C ASP A 278 5.56 -1.36 23.22
N GLU A 279 5.92 -0.10 23.04
CA GLU A 279 6.85 0.64 23.92
C GLU A 279 6.28 0.82 25.35
N SER A 280 5.05 0.36 25.58
CA SER A 280 4.33 0.46 26.85
C SER A 280 4.49 -0.74 27.77
N THR A 281 5.30 -1.76 27.42
CA THR A 281 5.55 -2.90 28.32
C THR A 281 6.99 -2.85 28.79
N PRO A 282 7.24 -2.55 30.10
CA PRO A 282 8.55 -2.62 30.72
C PRO A 282 9.10 -4.04 30.76
#